data_66e1bc6796d02604695e704ab509aa11
#
_entry.id   66e1bc6796d02604695e704ab509aa11
#
_cell.length_a   1.000
_cell.length_b   1.000
_cell.length_c   1.000
_cell.angle_alpha   90.00
_cell.angle_beta   90.00
_cell.angle_gamma   90.00
#
_symmetry.space_group_name_H-M   'P 1'
#
loop_
_entity.id
_entity.type
_entity.pdbx_description
1 polymer ?
#
loop_
_entity_poly.entity_id
_entity_poly.type
_entity_poly.pdbx_seq_one_letter_code
_entity_poly.pdbx_strand_id
1 'polypeptide(L)'
;MKGWRTSASDCTGNQIVVKYEFVSSEAFRCRLCNRRMQRRGSRQLSVVDTPYMQYDIELQIETPCLYCPHCSKYAVVRPQCIHPKRCMTLRLMGYIARLMQETSARLLSNSIARDNTIRTSLILSSMYDIARQHSTGQISVDSVIFS
;
A
#
# COMPACT_ATOMS: atom_id res chain seq x y z
N MET A 1 7.16 3.80 -9.83
CA MET A 1 6.68 2.39 -9.67
C MET A 1 6.80 1.69 -11.02
N LYS A 2 7.51 0.56 -11.09
CA LYS A 2 7.67 -0.18 -12.37
C LYS A 2 6.28 -0.62 -12.87
N GLY A 3 5.95 -0.34 -14.14
CA GLY A 3 4.69 -0.68 -14.78
C GLY A 3 3.50 0.27 -14.51
N TRP A 4 3.70 1.32 -13.71
CA TRP A 4 2.71 2.38 -13.49
C TRP A 4 3.26 3.74 -13.88
N ARG A 5 2.37 4.59 -14.43
CA ARG A 5 2.64 5.98 -14.80
C ARG A 5 1.71 6.90 -14.00
N THR A 6 2.20 8.05 -13.59
CA THR A 6 1.35 9.11 -13.03
C THR A 6 0.42 9.63 -14.12
N SER A 7 -0.89 9.61 -13.86
CA SER A 7 -1.91 10.10 -14.78
C SER A 7 -2.39 11.50 -14.42
N ALA A 8 -2.47 11.79 -13.12
CA ALA A 8 -2.87 13.11 -12.61
C ALA A 8 -2.33 13.31 -11.19
N SER A 9 -2.29 14.58 -10.78
CA SER A 9 -2.06 14.96 -9.38
C SER A 9 -2.96 16.14 -9.04
N ASP A 10 -3.64 16.05 -7.89
CA ASP A 10 -4.54 17.07 -7.38
C ASP A 10 -4.06 17.49 -5.98
N CYS A 11 -4.10 18.81 -5.69
CA CYS A 11 -3.79 19.34 -4.38
C CYS A 11 -5.01 20.06 -3.84
N THR A 12 -5.52 19.64 -2.70
CA THR A 12 -6.69 20.26 -2.05
C THR A 12 -6.39 20.43 -0.57
N GLY A 13 -6.32 21.69 -0.13
CA GLY A 13 -5.95 22.01 1.25
C GLY A 13 -4.59 21.41 1.63
N ASN A 14 -4.59 20.53 2.61
CA ASN A 14 -3.38 19.84 3.12
C ASN A 14 -3.18 18.44 2.54
N GLN A 15 -3.92 18.07 1.47
CA GLN A 15 -3.84 16.76 0.87
C GLN A 15 -3.37 16.84 -0.58
N ILE A 16 -2.41 15.99 -0.94
CA ILE A 16 -1.99 15.75 -2.32
C ILE A 16 -2.42 14.35 -2.71
N VAL A 17 -3.24 14.25 -3.75
CA VAL A 17 -3.69 12.99 -4.33
C VAL A 17 -2.95 12.75 -5.64
N VAL A 18 -2.19 11.65 -5.72
CA VAL A 18 -1.46 11.28 -6.95
C VAL A 18 -2.11 10.04 -7.55
N LYS A 19 -2.57 10.16 -8.79
CA LYS A 19 -3.22 9.09 -9.53
C LYS A 19 -2.22 8.34 -10.41
N TYR A 20 -2.25 7.00 -10.33
CA TYR A 20 -1.41 6.11 -11.12
C TYR A 20 -2.25 5.16 -11.95
N GLU A 21 -1.90 5.01 -13.20
CA GLU A 21 -2.48 4.02 -14.12
C GLU A 21 -1.44 2.96 -14.50
N PHE A 22 -1.91 1.75 -14.73
CA PHE A 22 -1.07 0.63 -15.15
C PHE A 22 -0.86 0.66 -16.66
N VAL A 23 0.41 0.77 -17.08
CA VAL A 23 0.80 0.93 -18.50
C VAL A 23 1.68 -0.21 -19.02
N SER A 24 2.02 -1.20 -18.18
CA SER A 24 2.87 -2.30 -18.64
C SER A 24 2.11 -3.24 -19.58
N SER A 25 2.75 -3.58 -20.69
CA SER A 25 2.29 -4.60 -21.65
C SER A 25 2.79 -6.01 -21.32
N GLU A 26 3.50 -6.19 -20.20
CA GLU A 26 4.04 -7.49 -19.82
C GLU A 26 2.92 -8.54 -19.65
N ALA A 27 3.15 -9.71 -20.19
CA ALA A 27 2.23 -10.84 -20.06
C ALA A 27 2.35 -11.45 -18.67
N PHE A 28 1.30 -11.36 -17.89
CA PHE A 28 1.25 -12.01 -16.58
C PHE A 28 1.05 -13.54 -16.72
N ARG A 29 1.77 -14.29 -15.91
CA ARG A 29 1.66 -15.76 -15.83
C ARG A 29 1.05 -16.19 -14.50
N CYS A 30 0.20 -17.21 -14.58
CA CYS A 30 -0.40 -17.81 -13.41
C CYS A 30 0.68 -18.52 -12.58
N ARG A 31 0.71 -18.27 -11.28
CA ARG A 31 1.68 -18.89 -10.37
C ARG A 31 1.47 -20.41 -10.19
N LEU A 32 0.23 -20.90 -10.42
CA LEU A 32 -0.09 -22.33 -10.26
C LEU A 32 0.21 -23.16 -11.50
N CYS A 33 -0.11 -22.65 -12.70
CA CYS A 33 0.01 -23.41 -13.94
C CYS A 33 0.93 -22.77 -14.99
N ASN A 34 1.56 -21.65 -14.66
CA ASN A 34 2.47 -20.86 -15.52
C ASN A 34 1.87 -20.41 -16.87
N ARG A 35 0.56 -20.58 -17.10
CA ARG A 35 -0.12 -20.13 -18.32
C ARG A 35 -0.39 -18.63 -18.25
N ARG A 36 -0.54 -18.01 -19.43
CA ARG A 36 -0.85 -16.59 -19.55
C ARG A 36 -2.22 -16.27 -18.92
N MET A 37 -2.25 -15.22 -18.08
CA MET A 37 -3.49 -14.70 -17.50
C MET A 37 -4.12 -13.65 -18.40
N GLN A 38 -5.44 -13.52 -18.31
CA GLN A 38 -6.23 -12.54 -19.06
C GLN A 38 -6.57 -11.36 -18.14
N ARG A 39 -6.50 -10.13 -18.64
CA ARG A 39 -7.02 -8.95 -17.93
C ARG A 39 -8.55 -8.96 -17.98
N ARG A 40 -9.20 -8.85 -16.82
CA ARG A 40 -10.66 -8.86 -16.66
C ARG A 40 -11.16 -7.59 -15.95
N GLY A 41 -10.56 -6.45 -16.27
CA GLY A 41 -10.90 -5.16 -15.69
C GLY A 41 -9.78 -4.60 -14.83
N SER A 42 -10.13 -3.58 -14.05
CA SER A 42 -9.23 -2.92 -13.10
C SER A 42 -9.94 -2.64 -11.78
N ARG A 43 -9.15 -2.45 -10.73
CA ARG A 43 -9.62 -2.04 -9.41
C ARG A 43 -8.82 -0.81 -8.97
N GLN A 44 -9.48 0.16 -8.38
CA GLN A 44 -8.84 1.30 -7.76
C GLN A 44 -8.41 0.96 -6.34
N LEU A 45 -7.16 1.28 -6.01
CA LEU A 45 -6.56 1.10 -4.70
C LEU A 45 -6.14 2.47 -4.18
N SER A 46 -6.69 2.89 -3.03
CA SER A 46 -6.25 4.09 -2.30
C SER A 46 -5.23 3.69 -1.25
N VAL A 47 -4.08 4.36 -1.24
CA VAL A 47 -2.92 4.04 -0.40
C VAL A 47 -2.34 5.31 0.20
N VAL A 48 -2.10 5.32 1.50
CA VAL A 48 -1.42 6.42 2.18
C VAL A 48 0.09 6.27 2.02
N ASP A 49 0.76 7.38 1.73
CA ASP A 49 2.23 7.46 1.64
C ASP A 49 2.82 8.38 2.70
N THR A 50 4.14 8.41 2.80
CA THR A 50 4.87 9.31 3.70
C THR A 50 4.47 10.76 3.43
N PRO A 51 4.09 11.53 4.47
CA PRO A 51 3.76 12.93 4.31
C PRO A 51 4.95 13.71 3.76
N TYR A 52 4.66 14.76 3.02
CA TYR A 52 5.67 15.66 2.48
C TYR A 52 5.42 17.09 2.99
N MET A 53 6.32 17.62 3.78
CA MET A 53 6.13 18.88 4.52
C MET A 53 4.83 18.84 5.34
N GLN A 54 3.87 19.76 5.07
CA GLN A 54 2.55 19.81 5.71
C GLN A 54 1.46 19.02 4.98
N TYR A 55 1.81 18.32 3.87
CA TYR A 55 0.84 17.64 3.04
C TYR A 55 0.77 16.15 3.33
N ASP A 56 -0.46 15.65 3.49
CA ASP A 56 -0.77 14.22 3.46
C ASP A 56 -0.77 13.72 2.02
N ILE A 57 -0.10 12.61 1.77
CA ILE A 57 0.02 12.03 0.43
C ILE A 57 -0.89 10.81 0.32
N GLU A 58 -1.82 10.86 -0.63
CA GLU A 58 -2.65 9.73 -1.02
C GLU A 58 -2.33 9.30 -2.45
N LEU A 59 -2.08 8.00 -2.65
CA LEU A 59 -1.88 7.40 -3.96
C LEU A 59 -3.15 6.66 -4.37
N GLN A 60 -3.77 7.09 -5.46
CA GLN A 60 -4.88 6.38 -6.10
C GLN A 60 -4.33 5.58 -7.27
N ILE A 61 -4.35 4.26 -7.16
CA ILE A 61 -3.65 3.37 -8.07
C ILE A 61 -4.66 2.47 -8.77
N GLU A 62 -4.77 2.61 -10.08
CA GLU A 62 -5.56 1.69 -10.89
C GLU A 62 -4.78 0.39 -11.10
N THR A 63 -5.25 -0.70 -10.53
CA THR A 63 -4.59 -2.00 -10.56
C THR A 63 -5.34 -2.99 -11.43
N PRO A 64 -4.69 -3.70 -12.37
CA PRO A 64 -5.36 -4.66 -13.23
C PRO A 64 -5.78 -5.91 -12.45
N CYS A 65 -7.00 -6.36 -12.71
CA CYS A 65 -7.52 -7.64 -12.26
C CYS A 65 -7.24 -8.69 -13.34
N LEU A 66 -6.63 -9.79 -12.96
CA LEU A 66 -6.20 -10.88 -13.83
C LEU A 66 -7.01 -12.14 -13.53
N TYR A 67 -7.31 -12.89 -14.56
CA TYR A 67 -7.98 -14.19 -14.47
C TYR A 67 -7.20 -15.26 -15.21
N CYS A 68 -7.01 -16.42 -14.57
CA CYS A 68 -6.46 -17.60 -15.21
C CYS A 68 -7.60 -18.54 -15.64
N PRO A 69 -7.85 -18.72 -16.94
CA PRO A 69 -8.95 -19.57 -17.39
C PRO A 69 -8.73 -21.04 -17.09
N HIS A 70 -7.48 -21.48 -16.96
CA HIS A 70 -7.14 -22.87 -16.67
C HIS A 70 -7.35 -23.25 -15.20
N CYS A 71 -6.96 -22.37 -14.27
CA CYS A 71 -7.09 -22.63 -12.83
C CYS A 71 -8.34 -22.00 -12.21
N SER A 72 -9.10 -21.22 -13.00
CA SER A 72 -10.26 -20.45 -12.53
C SER A 72 -9.93 -19.50 -11.35
N LYS A 73 -8.69 -18.97 -11.31
CA LYS A 73 -8.21 -18.11 -10.23
C LYS A 73 -8.06 -16.67 -10.68
N TYR A 74 -8.43 -15.76 -9.77
CA TYR A 74 -8.22 -14.33 -9.91
C TYR A 74 -6.97 -13.89 -9.18
N ALA A 75 -6.33 -12.84 -9.68
CA ALA A 75 -5.22 -12.15 -9.05
C ALA A 75 -5.32 -10.66 -9.34
N VAL A 76 -4.84 -9.83 -8.41
CA VAL A 76 -4.73 -8.37 -8.59
C VAL A 76 -3.25 -8.03 -8.59
N VAL A 77 -2.82 -7.28 -9.61
CA VAL A 77 -1.43 -6.80 -9.68
C VAL A 77 -1.26 -5.65 -8.69
N ARG A 78 -0.34 -5.80 -7.75
CA ARG A 78 -0.01 -4.75 -6.79
C ARG A 78 1.41 -4.24 -7.01
N PRO A 79 1.66 -2.92 -6.89
CA PRO A 79 3.03 -2.40 -6.87
C PRO A 79 3.81 -2.95 -5.67
N GLN A 80 5.08 -3.30 -5.87
CA GLN A 80 5.95 -3.86 -4.82
C GLN A 80 6.19 -2.88 -3.65
N CYS A 81 6.03 -1.58 -3.87
CA CYS A 81 6.19 -0.56 -2.84
C CYS A 81 5.00 -0.45 -1.87
N ILE A 82 3.92 -1.21 -2.08
CA ILE A 82 2.73 -1.19 -1.23
C ILE A 82 2.72 -2.41 -0.34
N HIS A 83 2.40 -2.19 0.94
CA HIS A 83 2.26 -3.27 1.89
C HIS A 83 1.16 -4.26 1.46
N PRO A 84 1.40 -5.59 1.47
CA PRO A 84 0.48 -6.59 0.91
C PRO A 84 -0.90 -6.61 1.61
N LYS A 85 -0.96 -6.34 2.91
CA LYS A 85 -2.19 -6.41 3.73
C LYS A 85 -2.72 -5.04 4.17
N ARG A 86 -1.99 -3.94 3.90
CA ARG A 86 -2.33 -2.60 4.40
C ARG A 86 -2.45 -1.61 3.25
N CYS A 87 -3.29 -0.60 3.41
CA CYS A 87 -3.42 0.49 2.44
C CYS A 87 -2.37 1.57 2.67
N MET A 88 -1.10 1.19 2.75
CA MET A 88 0.04 2.09 2.95
C MET A 88 1.27 1.62 2.18
N THR A 89 2.18 2.56 1.89
CA THR A 89 3.45 2.22 1.26
C THR A 89 4.44 1.62 2.26
N LEU A 90 5.39 0.82 1.78
CA LEU A 90 6.50 0.31 2.60
C LEU A 90 7.39 1.46 3.11
N ARG A 91 7.47 2.57 2.36
CA ARG A 91 8.18 3.79 2.78
C ARG A 91 7.54 4.42 4.00
N LEU A 92 6.20 4.55 4.03
CA LEU A 92 5.47 5.05 5.19
C LEU A 92 5.68 4.14 6.41
N MET A 93 5.65 2.82 6.23
CA MET A 93 5.95 1.89 7.32
C MET A 93 7.33 2.12 7.92
N GLY A 94 8.36 2.25 7.08
CA GLY A 94 9.72 2.54 7.55
C GLY A 94 9.83 3.90 8.24
N TYR A 95 9.10 4.91 7.78
CA TYR A 95 9.02 6.22 8.41
C TYR A 95 8.39 6.13 9.81
N ILE A 96 7.24 5.44 9.93
CA ILE A 96 6.56 5.22 11.22
C ILE A 96 7.48 4.46 12.19
N ALA A 97 8.15 3.40 11.73
CA ALA A 97 9.05 2.63 12.57
C ALA A 97 10.20 3.48 13.15
N ARG A 98 10.78 4.38 12.35
CA ARG A 98 11.80 5.34 12.83
C ARG A 98 11.24 6.31 13.87
N LEU A 99 10.07 6.90 13.61
CA LEU A 99 9.43 7.80 14.57
C LEU A 99 9.17 7.10 15.92
N MET A 100 8.77 5.84 15.89
CA MET A 100 8.55 5.05 17.10
C MET A 100 9.84 4.79 17.89
N GLN A 101 10.97 4.59 17.21
CA GLN A 101 12.28 4.45 17.85
C GLN A 101 12.77 5.75 18.50
N GLU A 102 12.49 6.90 17.84
CA GLU A 102 12.94 8.22 18.29
C GLU A 102 12.04 8.82 19.38
N THR A 103 10.77 8.43 19.42
CA THR A 103 9.77 9.04 20.28
C THR A 103 9.07 7.95 21.10
N SER A 104 8.94 8.16 22.43
CA SER A 104 8.18 7.19 23.23
C SER A 104 6.74 7.08 22.70
N ALA A 105 6.20 5.86 22.68
CA ALA A 105 4.85 5.55 22.17
C ALA A 105 3.76 6.47 22.79
N ARG A 106 3.98 6.94 24.00
CA ARG A 106 3.10 7.85 24.74
C ARG A 106 3.11 9.28 24.19
N LEU A 107 4.25 9.80 23.75
CA LEU A 107 4.35 11.13 23.11
C LEU A 107 3.76 11.08 21.71
N LEU A 108 3.98 10.00 20.98
CA LEU A 108 3.43 9.80 19.65
C LEU A 108 1.89 9.74 19.70
N SER A 109 1.30 8.97 20.63
CA SER A 109 -0.16 8.89 20.76
C SER A 109 -0.79 10.25 21.08
N ASN A 110 -0.15 11.08 21.92
CA ASN A 110 -0.61 12.42 22.25
C ASN A 110 -0.47 13.42 21.09
N SER A 111 0.55 13.29 20.27
CA SER A 111 0.80 14.09 19.08
C SER A 111 -0.21 13.80 17.97
N ILE A 112 -0.51 12.52 17.76
CA ILE A 112 -1.44 12.04 16.74
C ILE A 112 -2.91 12.24 17.17
N ALA A 113 -3.21 12.16 18.48
CA ALA A 113 -4.57 12.41 19.00
C ALA A 113 -5.04 13.87 18.86
N ARG A 114 -4.11 14.83 18.64
CA ARG A 114 -4.47 16.23 18.36
C ARG A 114 -4.97 16.45 16.94
N ASP A 115 -4.57 15.61 15.98
CA ASP A 115 -5.09 15.63 14.61
C ASP A 115 -6.29 14.70 14.49
N ASN A 116 -7.43 15.19 14.89
CA ASN A 116 -8.74 14.56 15.06
C ASN A 116 -9.32 13.99 13.74
N THR A 117 -8.71 12.99 13.15
CA THR A 117 -9.29 12.30 11.97
C THR A 117 -9.28 10.77 12.14
N ILE A 118 -10.33 10.14 11.67
CA ILE A 118 -10.59 8.67 11.61
C ILE A 118 -9.37 7.86 11.10
N ARG A 119 -8.44 8.50 10.38
CA ARG A 119 -7.17 7.95 9.93
C ARG A 119 -6.23 7.58 11.09
N THR A 120 -6.34 8.25 12.22
CA THR A 120 -5.46 8.06 13.38
C THR A 120 -5.62 6.67 14.00
N SER A 121 -6.83 6.13 14.06
CA SER A 121 -7.08 4.79 14.60
C SER A 121 -6.48 3.69 13.71
N LEU A 122 -6.51 3.85 12.39
CA LEU A 122 -5.90 2.92 11.43
C LEU A 122 -4.38 2.95 11.50
N ILE A 123 -3.79 4.13 11.69
CA ILE A 123 -2.34 4.30 11.85
C ILE A 123 -1.90 3.68 13.18
N LEU A 124 -2.58 3.95 14.28
CA LEU A 124 -2.26 3.39 15.60
C LEU A 124 -2.37 1.87 15.64
N SER A 125 -3.44 1.29 15.07
CA SER A 125 -3.58 -0.16 14.94
C SER A 125 -2.44 -0.77 14.12
N SER A 126 -2.05 -0.11 13.01
CA SER A 126 -0.93 -0.53 12.17
C SER A 126 0.42 -0.43 12.88
N MET A 127 0.60 0.59 13.71
CA MET A 127 1.83 0.80 14.50
C MET A 127 2.02 -0.31 15.54
N TYR A 128 0.95 -0.71 16.20
CA TYR A 128 0.99 -1.79 17.20
C TYR A 128 1.39 -3.14 16.60
N ASP A 129 0.85 -3.44 15.41
CA ASP A 129 1.18 -4.66 14.69
C ASP A 129 2.61 -4.67 14.13
N ILE A 130 3.13 -3.51 13.70
CA ILE A 130 4.52 -3.36 13.24
C ILE A 130 5.50 -3.57 14.38
N ALA A 131 5.25 -2.95 15.53
CA ALA A 131 6.08 -3.12 16.72
C ALA A 131 6.14 -4.59 17.18
N ARG A 132 5.00 -5.29 17.10
CA ARG A 132 4.89 -6.71 17.45
C ARG A 132 5.62 -7.63 16.47
N GLN A 133 5.64 -7.31 15.17
CA GLN A 133 6.37 -8.09 14.16
C GLN A 133 7.89 -7.89 14.23
N HIS A 134 8.37 -6.70 14.58
CA HIS A 134 9.80 -6.45 14.79
C HIS A 134 10.36 -7.13 16.03
N SER A 135 9.55 -7.33 17.07
CA SER A 135 9.97 -8.06 18.27
C SER A 135 10.04 -9.59 18.07
N THR A 136 9.43 -10.12 17.02
CA THR A 136 9.41 -11.57 16.69
C THR A 136 10.33 -11.99 15.54
N GLY A 137 11.09 -11.07 14.94
CA GLY A 137 12.21 -11.40 14.03
C GLY A 137 11.86 -12.10 12.72
N GLN A 138 10.60 -12.09 12.27
CA GLN A 138 10.19 -12.73 11.01
C GLN A 138 9.55 -11.75 10.04
N ILE A 139 10.35 -11.27 9.09
CA ILE A 139 9.83 -10.69 7.84
C ILE A 139 9.97 -11.75 6.74
N SER A 140 8.94 -12.53 6.54
CA SER A 140 8.82 -13.37 5.34
C SER A 140 8.21 -12.53 4.20
N VAL A 141 8.94 -12.38 3.11
CA VAL A 141 8.58 -11.55 1.92
C VAL A 141 7.67 -12.32 0.95
N ASP A 142 6.98 -13.36 1.38
CA ASP A 142 6.12 -14.18 0.52
C ASP A 142 4.66 -14.18 0.99
N SER A 143 3.86 -13.25 0.45
CA SER A 143 2.42 -13.54 0.37
C SER A 143 1.69 -12.61 -0.61
N VAL A 144 1.53 -13.10 -1.83
CA VAL A 144 0.43 -12.68 -2.70
C VAL A 144 -0.82 -13.41 -2.23
N ILE A 145 -1.76 -12.65 -1.68
CA ILE A 145 -3.02 -13.20 -1.18
C ILE A 145 -3.92 -13.50 -2.36
N PHE A 146 -4.26 -14.79 -2.53
CA PHE A 146 -5.38 -15.25 -3.34
C PHE A 146 -6.62 -15.29 -2.44
N SER A 147 -7.67 -14.64 -2.87
CA SER A 147 -9.06 -14.89 -2.42
C SER A 147 -9.78 -15.62 -3.51
#